data_aa2a6a2211b85b13ca98d42c482334a3
#
_entry.id   aa2a6a2211b85b13ca98d42c482334a3
#
_cell.length_a   1.000
_cell.length_b   1.000
_cell.length_c   1.000
_cell.angle_alpha   90.00
_cell.angle_beta   90.00
_cell.angle_gamma   90.00
#
_symmetry.space_group_name_H-M   'P 1'
#
loop_
_entity.id
_entity.type
_entity.pdbx_description
1 polymer ?
#
loop_
_entity_poly.entity_id
_entity_poly.type
_entity_poly.pdbx_seq_one_letter_code
_entity_poly.pdbx_strand_id
1 'polypeptide(L)'
;MQYNLPFKRGNWASAFIWGRNHVSSPAEVHNLNGYTFESTVNFLDKNYIYTRLELVDKDELLRATDRALLGIKDAHPSFSIGAYTFGGVRDIWNTKKLSMAIGSDLAFYSKPAALDRIYGNNPVSWRIFLRLRPAKMDMGTHELHGKMDGESKPNE
;
A
#
# COMPACT_ATOMS: atom_id res chain seq x y z
N MET A 1 -6.80 -8.71 6.94
CA MET A 1 -6.91 -8.25 8.34
C MET A 1 -6.46 -6.81 8.40
N GLN A 2 -7.18 -5.92 9.10
CA GLN A 2 -6.84 -4.50 9.22
C GLN A 2 -6.88 -4.09 10.70
N TYR A 3 -6.02 -3.18 11.06
CA TYR A 3 -5.91 -2.62 12.41
C TYR A 3 -5.75 -1.10 12.30
N ASN A 4 -6.41 -0.34 13.18
CA ASN A 4 -6.26 1.11 13.26
C ASN A 4 -6.31 1.56 14.72
N LEU A 5 -5.29 2.29 15.16
CA LEU A 5 -5.15 2.83 16.49
C LEU A 5 -5.01 4.36 16.41
N PRO A 6 -6.07 5.12 16.73
CA PRO A 6 -5.97 6.58 16.84
C PRO A 6 -5.25 7.00 18.12
N PHE A 7 -4.52 8.11 18.05
CA PHE A 7 -3.92 8.79 19.18
C PHE A 7 -4.00 10.31 19.02
N LYS A 8 -3.65 11.07 20.05
CA LYS A 8 -3.94 12.51 20.19
C LYS A 8 -3.66 13.38 18.94
N ARG A 9 -2.59 13.08 18.17
CA ARG A 9 -2.21 13.86 16.97
C ARG A 9 -1.80 12.97 15.82
N GLY A 10 -2.53 11.88 15.64
CA GLY A 10 -2.28 10.94 14.56
C GLY A 10 -3.02 9.63 14.70
N ASN A 11 -2.54 8.67 13.94
CA ASN A 11 -3.02 7.30 14.01
C ASN A 11 -1.96 6.33 13.48
N TRP A 12 -2.05 5.09 13.91
CA TRP A 12 -1.33 3.97 13.34
C TRP A 12 -2.33 3.03 12.68
N ALA A 13 -2.13 2.77 11.39
CA ALA A 13 -2.93 1.82 10.64
C ALA A 13 -2.03 0.75 10.04
N SER A 14 -2.47 -0.50 10.11
CA SER A 14 -1.78 -1.64 9.50
C SER A 14 -2.77 -2.56 8.81
N ALA A 15 -2.33 -3.19 7.74
CA ALA A 15 -3.10 -4.17 7.01
C ALA A 15 -2.24 -5.36 6.62
N PHE A 16 -2.82 -6.56 6.72
CA PHE A 16 -2.25 -7.76 6.13
C PHE A 16 -3.23 -8.29 5.08
N ILE A 17 -2.70 -8.53 3.90
CA ILE A 17 -3.44 -8.99 2.72
C ILE A 17 -2.76 -10.27 2.24
N TRP A 18 -3.54 -11.29 2.00
CA TRP A 18 -3.14 -12.50 1.31
C TRP A 18 -4.02 -12.72 0.10
N GLY A 19 -3.42 -13.06 -1.01
CA GLY A 19 -4.09 -13.41 -2.25
C GLY A 19 -3.49 -14.68 -2.84
N ARG A 20 -4.31 -15.44 -3.54
CA ARG A 20 -3.88 -16.61 -4.31
C ARG A 20 -4.50 -16.52 -5.70
N ASN A 21 -3.65 -16.65 -6.71
CA ASN A 21 -4.06 -16.84 -8.09
C ASN A 21 -3.90 -18.30 -8.46
N HIS A 22 -4.97 -18.93 -8.95
CA HIS A 22 -4.96 -20.28 -9.48
C HIS A 22 -4.84 -20.21 -10.99
N VAL A 23 -3.67 -20.58 -11.50
CA VAL A 23 -3.39 -20.63 -12.93
C VAL A 23 -3.66 -22.04 -13.41
N SER A 24 -4.59 -22.18 -14.34
CA SER A 24 -4.93 -23.47 -14.96
C SER A 24 -4.81 -23.35 -16.48
N SER A 25 -3.88 -24.11 -17.05
CA SER A 25 -3.73 -24.29 -18.49
C SER A 25 -3.77 -25.77 -18.84
N PRO A 26 -3.98 -26.16 -20.11
CA PRO A 26 -3.96 -27.56 -20.52
C PRO A 26 -2.64 -28.29 -20.22
N ALA A 27 -1.55 -27.56 -20.07
CA ALA A 27 -0.21 -28.09 -19.82
C ALA A 27 0.22 -28.04 -18.37
N GLU A 28 -0.37 -27.15 -17.53
CA GLU A 28 0.15 -26.88 -16.20
C GLU A 28 -0.94 -26.27 -15.28
N VAL A 29 -0.93 -26.72 -14.02
CA VAL A 29 -1.79 -26.16 -12.97
C VAL A 29 -0.90 -25.79 -11.80
N HIS A 30 -0.87 -24.50 -11.44
CA HIS A 30 -0.11 -24.03 -10.28
C HIS A 30 -0.80 -22.87 -9.55
N ASN A 31 -0.40 -22.66 -8.31
CA ASN A 31 -0.91 -21.57 -7.47
C ASN A 31 0.19 -20.54 -7.26
N LEU A 32 -0.14 -19.28 -7.49
CA LEU A 32 0.72 -18.13 -7.17
C LEU A 32 0.17 -17.44 -5.93
N ASN A 33 0.97 -17.31 -4.91
CA ASN A 33 0.58 -16.63 -3.67
C ASN A 33 1.16 -15.22 -3.63
N GLY A 34 0.42 -14.33 -3.01
CA GLY A 34 0.87 -12.99 -2.69
C GLY A 34 0.54 -12.66 -1.24
N TYR A 35 1.52 -12.16 -0.52
CA TYR A 35 1.40 -11.67 0.85
C TYR A 35 1.86 -10.22 0.88
N THR A 36 1.03 -9.35 1.46
CA THR A 36 1.37 -7.94 1.63
C THR A 36 1.08 -7.53 3.07
N PHE A 37 2.06 -6.94 3.72
CA PHE A 37 1.89 -6.24 4.98
C PHE A 37 2.18 -4.76 4.76
N GLU A 38 1.21 -3.93 5.12
CA GLU A 38 1.33 -2.47 5.08
C GLU A 38 1.15 -1.90 6.47
N SER A 39 1.95 -0.91 6.80
CA SER A 39 1.82 -0.17 8.05
C SER A 39 2.11 1.30 7.79
N THR A 40 1.28 2.18 8.33
CA THR A 40 1.41 3.63 8.22
C THR A 40 1.18 4.27 9.58
N VAL A 41 2.11 5.12 9.99
CA VAL A 41 1.97 5.98 11.16
C VAL A 41 1.85 7.42 10.68
N ASN A 42 0.71 8.05 10.99
CA ASN A 42 0.55 9.50 10.87
C ASN A 42 0.83 10.13 12.23
N PHE A 43 1.65 11.17 12.28
CA PHE A 43 1.98 11.87 13.52
C PHE A 43 2.15 13.38 13.29
N LEU A 44 1.85 14.15 14.34
CA LEU A 44 1.87 15.60 14.29
C LEU A 44 1.01 16.18 13.14
N ASP A 45 -0.06 15.49 12.78
CA ASP A 45 -1.08 15.86 11.77
C ASP A 45 -0.57 16.00 10.33
N LYS A 46 0.74 16.06 10.11
CA LYS A 46 1.35 16.36 8.80
C LYS A 46 2.38 15.35 8.32
N ASN A 47 2.86 14.47 9.19
CA ASN A 47 3.94 13.55 8.86
C ASN A 47 3.40 12.14 8.77
N TYR A 48 3.88 11.38 7.80
CA TYR A 48 3.53 9.99 7.58
C TYR A 48 4.81 9.21 7.37
N ILE A 49 4.97 8.13 8.12
CA ILE A 49 5.97 7.09 7.86
C ILE A 49 5.22 5.83 7.49
N TYR A 50 5.68 5.14 6.47
CA TYR A 50 5.04 3.91 6.05
C TYR A 50 6.07 2.85 5.68
N THR A 51 5.64 1.60 5.81
CA THR A 51 6.33 0.44 5.28
C THR A 51 5.36 -0.43 4.52
N ARG A 52 5.86 -1.10 3.47
CA ARG A 52 5.16 -2.12 2.72
C ARG A 52 6.11 -3.28 2.47
N LEU A 53 5.73 -4.44 2.97
CA LEU A 53 6.46 -5.68 2.82
C LEU A 53 5.64 -6.60 1.94
N GLU A 54 6.21 -7.04 0.83
CA GLU A 54 5.54 -7.90 -0.14
C GLU A 54 6.36 -9.15 -0.38
N LEU A 55 5.69 -10.29 -0.45
CA LEU A 55 6.23 -11.54 -0.95
C LEU A 55 5.25 -12.09 -1.97
N VAL A 56 5.65 -12.15 -3.24
CA VAL A 56 4.76 -12.48 -4.35
C VAL A 56 5.42 -13.50 -5.27
N ASP A 57 4.68 -14.56 -5.58
CA ASP A 57 5.07 -15.50 -6.63
C ASP A 57 4.74 -14.92 -8.00
N LYS A 58 5.71 -14.93 -8.92
CA LYS A 58 5.60 -14.38 -10.28
C LYS A 58 6.10 -15.38 -11.31
N ASP A 59 5.29 -15.64 -12.32
CA ASP A 59 5.57 -16.56 -13.43
C ASP A 59 5.89 -15.84 -14.76
N GLU A 60 5.58 -14.55 -14.85
CA GLU A 60 5.83 -13.72 -16.05
C GLU A 60 7.04 -12.79 -15.92
N LEU A 61 8.02 -13.15 -15.08
CA LEU A 61 9.16 -12.29 -14.79
C LEU A 61 10.19 -12.25 -15.90
N LEU A 62 10.31 -13.31 -16.67
CA LEU A 62 11.36 -13.51 -17.66
C LEU A 62 10.82 -13.53 -19.09
N ARG A 63 11.44 -12.73 -19.95
CA ARG A 63 11.24 -12.82 -21.39
C ARG A 63 11.84 -14.13 -21.95
N ALA A 64 11.42 -14.55 -23.12
CA ALA A 64 11.95 -15.74 -23.75
C ALA A 64 13.49 -15.70 -23.93
N THR A 65 14.03 -14.52 -24.28
CA THR A 65 15.47 -14.26 -24.39
C THR A 65 16.22 -14.44 -23.07
N ASP A 66 15.61 -13.98 -21.96
CA ASP A 66 16.19 -14.05 -20.63
C ASP A 66 16.20 -15.50 -20.11
N ARG A 67 15.13 -16.26 -20.38
CA ARG A 67 15.07 -17.70 -20.08
C ARG A 67 16.17 -18.48 -20.81
N ALA A 68 16.34 -18.19 -22.12
CA ALA A 68 17.41 -18.82 -22.91
C ALA A 68 18.79 -18.51 -22.35
N LEU A 69 19.04 -17.25 -21.93
CA LEU A 69 20.29 -16.81 -21.33
C LEU A 69 20.59 -17.52 -19.98
N LEU A 70 19.55 -17.82 -19.21
CA LEU A 70 19.63 -18.52 -17.92
C LEU A 70 19.58 -20.03 -18.04
N GLY A 71 19.36 -20.60 -19.24
CA GLY A 71 19.19 -22.03 -19.47
C GLY A 71 17.90 -22.62 -18.89
N ILE A 72 16.89 -21.79 -18.65
CA ILE A 72 15.60 -22.19 -18.09
C ILE A 72 14.71 -22.70 -19.22
N LYS A 73 14.35 -23.99 -19.17
CA LYS A 73 13.53 -24.66 -20.17
C LYS A 73 12.03 -24.45 -19.95
N ASP A 74 11.63 -24.16 -18.72
CA ASP A 74 10.25 -23.90 -18.36
C ASP A 74 9.73 -22.64 -19.06
N ALA A 75 8.53 -22.71 -19.63
CA ALA A 75 7.88 -21.60 -20.30
C ALA A 75 7.37 -20.53 -19.33
N HIS A 76 6.96 -20.94 -18.11
CA HIS A 76 6.40 -20.10 -17.07
C HIS A 76 7.06 -20.35 -15.69
N PRO A 77 8.37 -20.15 -15.56
CA PRO A 77 9.07 -20.41 -14.30
C PRO A 77 8.57 -19.46 -13.21
N SER A 78 8.07 -20.00 -12.12
CA SER A 78 7.61 -19.20 -10.97
C SER A 78 8.76 -18.87 -10.02
N PHE A 79 8.81 -17.62 -9.59
CA PHE A 79 9.79 -17.10 -8.65
C PHE A 79 9.11 -16.33 -7.53
N SER A 80 9.49 -16.61 -6.28
CA SER A 80 9.08 -15.80 -5.14
C SER A 80 9.97 -14.56 -5.02
N ILE A 81 9.36 -13.39 -5.12
CA ILE A 81 10.03 -12.08 -5.06
C ILE A 81 9.57 -11.35 -3.81
N GLY A 82 10.52 -10.93 -3.00
CA GLY A 82 10.28 -10.03 -1.87
C GLY A 82 10.54 -8.57 -2.26
N ALA A 83 9.68 -7.66 -1.81
CA ALA A 83 9.89 -6.21 -1.92
C ALA A 83 9.64 -5.56 -0.55
N TYR A 84 10.59 -4.79 -0.07
CA TYR A 84 10.59 -4.16 1.25
C TYR A 84 10.73 -2.65 1.07
N THR A 85 9.61 -1.93 1.16
CA THR A 85 9.57 -0.48 0.94
C THR A 85 9.42 0.24 2.27
N PHE A 86 10.25 1.26 2.49
CA PHE A 86 10.19 2.17 3.62
C PHE A 86 10.15 3.59 3.09
N GLY A 87 9.19 4.38 3.56
CA GLY A 87 9.01 5.73 3.05
C GLY A 87 8.46 6.70 4.07
N GLY A 88 8.56 7.97 3.70
CA GLY A 88 7.99 9.07 4.46
C GLY A 88 7.33 10.10 3.56
N VAL A 89 6.28 10.73 4.06
CA VAL A 89 5.56 11.81 3.38
C VAL A 89 5.28 12.92 4.37
N ARG A 90 5.44 14.16 3.94
CA ARG A 90 5.10 15.34 4.74
C ARG A 90 4.18 16.26 3.97
N ASP A 91 3.05 16.59 4.56
CA ASP A 91 2.16 17.62 4.06
C ASP A 91 2.85 18.98 4.19
N ILE A 92 3.12 19.64 3.07
CA ILE A 92 3.83 20.92 3.00
C ILE A 92 2.89 22.09 2.79
N TRP A 93 1.72 21.85 2.21
CA TRP A 93 0.73 22.87 1.94
C TRP A 93 -0.69 22.30 2.04
N ASN A 94 -1.53 22.97 2.83
CA ASN A 94 -2.92 22.57 3.04
C ASN A 94 -3.83 23.79 2.90
N THR A 95 -4.82 23.68 2.05
CA THR A 95 -5.93 24.64 1.92
C THR A 95 -7.25 23.93 2.21
N LYS A 96 -8.36 24.69 2.23
CA LYS A 96 -9.71 24.13 2.37
C LYS A 96 -10.12 23.17 1.24
N LYS A 97 -9.46 23.25 0.07
CA LYS A 97 -9.82 22.45 -1.12
C LYS A 97 -8.76 21.43 -1.50
N LEU A 98 -7.49 21.71 -1.26
CA LEU A 98 -6.35 20.91 -1.73
C LEU A 98 -5.27 20.79 -0.68
N SER A 99 -4.68 19.61 -0.60
CA SER A 99 -3.49 19.29 0.20
C SER A 99 -2.36 18.83 -0.72
N MET A 100 -1.17 19.36 -0.50
CA MET A 100 0.05 18.96 -1.20
C MET A 100 1.08 18.41 -0.22
N ALA A 101 1.73 17.34 -0.58
CA ALA A 101 2.78 16.71 0.20
C ALA A 101 3.96 16.32 -0.67
N ILE A 102 5.15 16.28 -0.06
CA ILE A 102 6.35 15.70 -0.62
C ILE A 102 6.68 14.40 0.11
N GLY A 103 7.13 13.42 -0.64
CA GLY A 103 7.52 12.12 -0.08
C GLY A 103 8.72 11.51 -0.77
N SER A 104 9.33 10.56 -0.08
CA SER A 104 10.41 9.73 -0.59
C SER A 104 10.31 8.32 -0.04
N ASP A 105 10.72 7.34 -0.80
CA ASP A 105 10.85 5.97 -0.35
C ASP A 105 12.06 5.25 -0.95
N LEU A 106 12.48 4.20 -0.22
CA LEU A 106 13.48 3.24 -0.62
C LEU A 106 12.84 1.86 -0.66
N ALA A 107 13.08 1.10 -1.72
CA ALA A 107 12.67 -0.28 -1.82
C ALA A 107 13.86 -1.20 -2.08
N PHE A 108 13.93 -2.27 -1.28
CA PHE A 108 14.91 -3.34 -1.38
C PHE A 108 14.21 -4.58 -1.92
N TYR A 109 14.87 -5.32 -2.79
CA TYR A 109 14.27 -6.51 -3.40
C TYR A 109 15.06 -7.76 -3.04
N SER A 110 14.33 -8.79 -2.62
CA SER A 110 14.83 -10.14 -2.43
C SER A 110 14.34 -11.02 -3.58
N LYS A 111 15.24 -11.78 -4.18
CA LYS A 111 14.95 -12.64 -5.33
C LYS A 111 15.87 -13.85 -5.33
N PRO A 112 15.50 -14.96 -6.00
CA PRO A 112 16.40 -16.10 -6.19
C PRO A 112 17.70 -15.71 -6.91
N ALA A 113 18.82 -16.31 -6.52
CA ALA A 113 20.14 -16.07 -7.11
C ALA A 113 20.18 -16.37 -8.62
N ALA A 114 19.32 -17.25 -9.12
CA ALA A 114 19.18 -17.53 -10.56
C ALA A 114 18.88 -16.25 -11.39
N LEU A 115 18.28 -15.22 -10.78
CA LEU A 115 17.94 -13.94 -11.41
C LEU A 115 19.05 -12.89 -11.33
N ASP A 116 20.17 -13.16 -10.64
CA ASP A 116 21.25 -12.19 -10.40
C ASP A 116 21.85 -11.67 -11.71
N ARG A 117 21.94 -12.53 -12.71
CA ARG A 117 22.51 -12.18 -14.01
C ARG A 117 21.69 -11.14 -14.78
N ILE A 118 20.40 -11.01 -14.49
CA ILE A 118 19.47 -10.09 -15.17
C ILE A 118 19.19 -8.85 -14.33
N TYR A 119 18.97 -9.03 -13.03
CA TYR A 119 18.51 -7.97 -12.13
C TYR A 119 19.59 -7.47 -11.16
N GLY A 120 20.82 -8.06 -11.19
CA GLY A 120 21.89 -7.78 -10.21
C GLY A 120 21.63 -8.49 -8.87
N ASN A 121 22.63 -8.47 -7.98
CA ASN A 121 22.57 -9.25 -6.73
C ASN A 121 21.59 -8.64 -5.70
N ASN A 122 21.58 -7.32 -5.55
CA ASN A 122 20.78 -6.62 -4.55
C ASN A 122 20.10 -5.40 -5.19
N PRO A 123 18.99 -5.59 -5.92
CA PRO A 123 18.29 -4.47 -6.54
C PRO A 123 17.72 -3.55 -5.47
N VAL A 124 17.95 -2.25 -5.64
CA VAL A 124 17.43 -1.19 -4.77
C VAL A 124 16.81 -0.13 -5.66
N SER A 125 15.69 0.41 -5.28
CA SER A 125 15.10 1.58 -5.93
C SER A 125 14.85 2.69 -4.94
N TRP A 126 14.99 3.93 -5.40
CA TRP A 126 14.69 5.13 -4.64
C TRP A 126 13.75 6.02 -5.45
N ARG A 127 12.79 6.61 -4.76
CA ARG A 127 11.78 7.46 -5.39
C ARG A 127 11.54 8.71 -4.56
N ILE A 128 11.42 9.86 -5.24
CA ILE A 128 10.85 11.10 -4.69
C ILE A 128 9.55 11.38 -5.44
N PHE A 129 8.53 11.84 -4.74
CA PHE A 129 7.24 12.12 -5.35
C PHE A 129 6.50 13.29 -4.67
N LEU A 130 5.62 13.91 -5.44
CA LEU A 130 4.63 14.86 -4.96
C LEU A 130 3.27 14.17 -4.91
N ARG A 131 2.53 14.40 -3.82
CA ARG A 131 1.17 13.91 -3.64
C ARG A 131 0.20 15.08 -3.56
N LEU A 132 -0.76 15.11 -4.46
CA LEU A 132 -1.88 16.04 -4.43
C LEU A 132 -3.14 15.25 -4.05
N ARG A 133 -3.93 15.79 -3.13
CA ARG A 133 -5.20 15.19 -2.71
C ARG A 133 -6.22 16.28 -2.39
N PRO A 134 -7.54 16.01 -2.53
CA PRO A 134 -8.56 16.88 -1.96
C PRO A 134 -8.32 17.06 -0.46
N ALA A 135 -8.66 18.23 0.08
CA ALA A 135 -8.61 18.47 1.52
C ALA A 135 -9.55 17.49 2.24
N LYS A 136 -9.23 17.18 3.49
CA LYS A 136 -10.13 16.39 4.34
C LYS A 136 -11.47 17.13 4.45
N MET A 137 -12.55 16.46 4.08
CA MET A 137 -13.89 16.96 4.37
C MET A 137 -14.10 16.80 5.88
N ASP A 138 -14.29 17.89 6.60
CA ASP A 138 -14.89 17.84 7.92
C ASP A 138 -16.37 17.45 7.69
N MET A 139 -16.69 16.18 7.95
CA MET A 139 -18.07 15.80 8.16
C MET A 139 -18.48 16.39 9.51
N GLY A 140 -18.97 17.65 9.47
CA GLY A 140 -19.54 18.31 10.62
C GLY A 140 -20.57 17.36 11.23
N THR A 141 -20.42 17.08 12.50
CA THR A 141 -21.46 16.46 13.31
C THR A 141 -22.70 17.34 13.15
N HIS A 142 -23.68 16.87 12.37
CA HIS A 142 -25.04 17.40 12.44
C HIS A 142 -25.53 17.09 13.85
N GLU A 143 -25.31 18.03 14.78
CA GLU A 143 -26.09 18.09 16.01
C GLU A 143 -27.55 18.28 15.59
N LEU A 144 -28.28 17.18 15.62
CA LEU A 144 -29.75 17.19 15.63
C LEU A 144 -30.19 17.81 16.96
N HIS A 145 -30.13 19.13 17.07
CA HIS A 145 -30.86 19.88 18.06
C HIS A 145 -32.30 19.95 17.59
N GLY A 146 -33.02 18.86 17.83
CA GLY A 146 -34.49 18.85 17.87
C GLY A 146 -34.92 19.66 19.08
N LYS A 147 -35.11 20.96 18.91
CA LYS A 147 -35.81 21.80 19.87
C LYS A 147 -37.28 21.42 19.81
N MET A 148 -37.71 20.57 20.71
CA MET A 148 -39.15 20.37 21.02
C MET A 148 -39.54 21.48 21.98
N ASP A 149 -39.90 22.63 21.44
CA ASP A 149 -40.67 23.64 22.19
C ASP A 149 -42.14 23.23 22.16
N GLY A 150 -42.52 22.37 23.11
CA GLY A 150 -43.90 22.06 23.44
C GLY A 150 -44.43 23.10 24.41
N GLU A 151 -44.90 24.22 23.94
CA GLU A 151 -45.63 25.19 24.74
C GLU A 151 -47.11 24.84 24.68
N SER A 152 -47.61 24.11 25.71
CA SER A 152 -49.02 23.97 26.00
C SER A 152 -49.50 25.19 26.79
N LYS A 153 -50.33 26.03 26.19
CA LYS A 153 -51.12 27.03 26.91
C LYS A 153 -52.36 26.35 27.49
N PRO A 154 -52.69 26.57 28.80
CA PRO A 154 -53.98 26.22 29.31
C PRO A 154 -55.00 27.34 28.99
N ASN A 155 -56.16 26.91 28.51
CA ASN A 155 -57.32 27.76 28.36
C ASN A 155 -57.99 28.03 29.75
N GLU A 156 -58.25 29.26 29.99
CA GLU A 156 -59.49 29.73 30.72
C GLU A 156 -60.30 30.55 29.74
#